data_13f6e0ffcbd5992eb39bb52ca7ebcb4d
#
_entry.id   13f6e0ffcbd5992eb39bb52ca7ebcb4d
#
_cell.length_a   1.000
_cell.length_b   1.000
_cell.length_c   1.000
_cell.angle_alpha   90.00
_cell.angle_beta   90.00
_cell.angle_gamma   90.00
#
_symmetry.space_group_name_H-M   'P 1'
#
loop_
_entity.id
_entity.type
_entity.pdbx_description
1 polymer ?
#
loop_
_entity_poly.entity_id
_entity_poly.type
_entity_poly.pdbx_seq_one_letter_code
_entity_poly.pdbx_strand_id
1 'polypeptide(L)'
;MGERLLVSHFYAHPVGHAVEALHYAHGHWGSDTSREVSVLLNARTPVELAGLCPWVTRAYAVDHPLLERCADSPARLAHVPREWDWVLDDGRRYQDWQLELFPGLREFSAASDEWFACRIGRSVSGQHRAGYAQAPWRFQIPRQAADAATDTLNGTGPRIALMPAGSSGPEHYPSTASWHLVLDGLLEAFGPDLQVVLIGKSSDEDGRTATAGAGRYMTLRDHPVTPMSAYDRPLVEQLALVEACDAFLSPHTGFGLAALACGTPWLTLSGGRWWEYFFNGVPFRSILPDGAHASGSFAALEPEPLAADGDAERSVSMTQARIRADVPRIVRAAQELVNGTLSYERAIAEYYAELRTRVEPAAIWSIDNVHVAYL
;
A
#
# COMPACT_ATOMS: atom_id res chain seq x y z
N MET A 1 19.31 7.76 -28.30
CA MET A 1 18.19 7.10 -27.57
C MET A 1 18.70 6.89 -26.16
N GLY A 2 17.89 7.16 -25.15
CA GLY A 2 18.22 6.88 -23.75
C GLY A 2 18.28 5.38 -23.48
N GLU A 3 18.85 5.01 -22.32
CA GLU A 3 18.86 3.61 -21.87
C GLU A 3 17.43 3.11 -21.67
N ARG A 4 17.17 1.85 -22.00
CA ARG A 4 15.89 1.16 -21.83
C ARG A 4 15.94 0.26 -20.59
N LEU A 5 15.12 0.59 -19.60
CA LEU A 5 15.05 -0.12 -18.33
C LEU A 5 13.71 -0.83 -18.16
N LEU A 6 13.75 -2.05 -17.62
CA LEU A 6 12.58 -2.79 -17.18
C LEU A 6 12.65 -3.03 -15.66
N VAL A 7 11.76 -2.43 -14.90
CA VAL A 7 11.57 -2.73 -13.47
C VAL A 7 10.62 -3.93 -13.36
N SER A 8 11.16 -5.08 -13.00
CA SER A 8 10.44 -6.36 -12.96
C SER A 8 9.96 -6.66 -11.55
N HIS A 9 8.74 -6.20 -11.24
CA HIS A 9 8.08 -6.38 -9.94
C HIS A 9 6.78 -7.15 -10.07
N PHE A 10 6.86 -8.34 -10.56
CA PHE A 10 5.68 -9.13 -10.83
C PHE A 10 5.14 -9.93 -9.61
N TYR A 11 5.77 -9.75 -8.47
CA TYR A 11 5.63 -10.58 -7.29
C TYR A 11 4.20 -10.70 -6.75
N ALA A 12 3.43 -9.65 -6.61
CA ALA A 12 2.18 -9.78 -5.88
C ALA A 12 1.03 -8.99 -6.49
N HIS A 13 -0.18 -9.34 -6.07
CA HIS A 13 -1.42 -8.84 -6.62
C HIS A 13 -1.92 -7.52 -6.01
N PRO A 14 -1.63 -7.18 -4.72
CA PRO A 14 -2.15 -5.95 -4.12
C PRO A 14 -1.59 -4.67 -4.74
N VAL A 15 -2.39 -3.61 -4.69
CA VAL A 15 -2.06 -2.27 -5.21
C VAL A 15 -0.73 -1.73 -4.70
N GLY A 16 -0.36 -2.03 -3.45
CA GLY A 16 0.89 -1.57 -2.85
C GLY A 16 2.14 -1.99 -3.63
N HIS A 17 2.15 -3.18 -4.21
CA HIS A 17 3.29 -3.66 -5.00
C HIS A 17 3.41 -2.96 -6.37
N ALA A 18 2.29 -2.50 -6.95
CA ALA A 18 2.34 -1.63 -8.11
C ALA A 18 3.00 -0.27 -7.73
N VAL A 19 2.57 0.32 -6.61
CA VAL A 19 3.16 1.59 -6.10
C VAL A 19 4.66 1.43 -5.85
N GLU A 20 5.08 0.32 -5.27
CA GLU A 20 6.50 0.00 -5.04
C GLU A 20 7.29 -0.07 -6.36
N ALA A 21 6.78 -0.79 -7.37
CA ALA A 21 7.40 -0.85 -8.69
C ALA A 21 7.51 0.53 -9.35
N LEU A 22 6.44 1.34 -9.25
CA LEU A 22 6.40 2.69 -9.80
C LEU A 22 7.35 3.65 -9.08
N HIS A 23 7.56 3.46 -7.77
CA HIS A 23 8.55 4.19 -6.99
C HIS A 23 9.97 3.91 -7.50
N TYR A 24 10.32 2.63 -7.70
CA TYR A 24 11.64 2.30 -8.27
C TYR A 24 11.79 2.82 -9.70
N ALA A 25 10.75 2.70 -10.53
CA ALA A 25 10.75 3.26 -11.87
C ALA A 25 11.00 4.79 -11.84
N HIS A 26 10.36 5.52 -10.93
CA HIS A 26 10.58 6.94 -10.73
C HIS A 26 12.04 7.26 -10.37
N GLY A 27 12.62 6.52 -9.42
CA GLY A 27 14.00 6.73 -9.00
C GLY A 27 15.03 6.50 -10.13
N HIS A 28 14.80 5.50 -10.98
CA HIS A 28 15.65 5.26 -12.16
C HIS A 28 15.48 6.32 -13.24
N TRP A 29 14.26 6.72 -13.52
CA TRP A 29 13.98 7.84 -14.43
C TRP A 29 14.55 9.16 -13.90
N GLY A 30 14.39 9.45 -12.61
CA GLY A 30 14.85 10.68 -11.97
C GLY A 30 16.36 10.87 -11.98
N SER A 31 17.13 9.78 -12.06
CA SER A 31 18.59 9.86 -12.18
C SER A 31 19.06 10.23 -13.59
N ASP A 32 18.24 9.96 -14.60
CA ASP A 32 18.44 10.36 -16.00
C ASP A 32 17.10 10.34 -16.73
N THR A 33 16.52 11.51 -16.94
CA THR A 33 15.20 11.68 -17.57
C THR A 33 15.15 11.34 -19.06
N SER A 34 16.29 11.04 -19.68
CA SER A 34 16.34 10.54 -21.06
C SER A 34 16.05 9.04 -21.16
N ARG A 35 15.98 8.33 -20.03
CA ARG A 35 15.71 6.88 -19.97
C ARG A 35 14.27 6.54 -20.32
N GLU A 36 14.12 5.44 -21.02
CA GLU A 36 12.84 4.78 -21.26
C GLU A 36 12.61 3.73 -20.17
N VAL A 37 11.86 4.08 -19.11
CA VAL A 37 11.60 3.17 -18.00
C VAL A 37 10.26 2.50 -18.17
N SER A 38 10.24 1.17 -18.18
CA SER A 38 9.04 0.34 -18.23
C SER A 38 8.91 -0.50 -16.98
N VAL A 39 7.69 -0.95 -16.68
CA VAL A 39 7.41 -1.85 -15.54
C VAL A 39 6.80 -3.16 -16.02
N LEU A 40 7.14 -4.25 -15.34
CA LEU A 40 6.55 -5.56 -15.51
C LEU A 40 5.86 -5.95 -14.20
N LEU A 41 4.55 -6.12 -14.24
CA LEU A 41 3.70 -6.41 -13.09
C LEU A 41 2.92 -7.70 -13.32
N ASN A 42 2.40 -8.31 -12.25
CA ASN A 42 1.42 -9.36 -12.39
C ASN A 42 0.09 -8.78 -12.95
N ALA A 43 -0.58 -9.51 -13.82
CA ALA A 43 -1.85 -9.07 -14.43
C ALA A 43 -2.96 -8.81 -13.38
N ARG A 44 -2.86 -9.42 -12.20
CA ARG A 44 -3.78 -9.21 -11.08
C ARG A 44 -3.47 -7.94 -10.27
N THR A 45 -2.30 -7.33 -10.50
CA THR A 45 -1.96 -6.02 -9.93
C THR A 45 -2.61 -4.92 -10.77
N PRO A 46 -3.00 -3.77 -10.19
CA PRO A 46 -3.61 -2.68 -10.96
C PRO A 46 -2.58 -1.98 -11.87
N VAL A 47 -2.32 -2.57 -13.02
CA VAL A 47 -1.33 -2.13 -14.02
C VAL A 47 -1.65 -0.75 -14.58
N GLU A 48 -2.93 -0.35 -14.58
CA GLU A 48 -3.40 0.97 -15.00
C GLU A 48 -2.81 2.13 -14.20
N LEU A 49 -2.32 1.89 -12.97
CA LEU A 49 -1.61 2.92 -12.18
C LEU A 49 -0.37 3.46 -12.91
N ALA A 50 0.27 2.65 -13.74
CA ALA A 50 1.38 3.11 -14.55
C ALA A 50 1.00 4.24 -15.52
N GLY A 51 -0.25 4.27 -15.98
CA GLY A 51 -0.79 5.35 -16.82
C GLY A 51 -0.94 6.70 -16.08
N LEU A 52 -0.87 6.70 -14.75
CA LEU A 52 -0.85 7.90 -13.90
C LEU A 52 0.58 8.42 -13.64
N CYS A 53 1.59 7.77 -14.22
CA CYS A 53 3.00 8.01 -13.98
C CYS A 53 3.70 8.41 -15.29
N PRO A 54 3.91 9.71 -15.58
CA PRO A 54 4.46 10.17 -16.87
C PRO A 54 5.91 9.72 -17.11
N TRP A 55 6.61 9.26 -16.10
CA TRP A 55 7.95 8.68 -16.20
C TRP A 55 7.95 7.21 -16.61
N VAL A 56 6.80 6.56 -16.67
CA VAL A 56 6.68 5.17 -17.14
C VAL A 56 6.35 5.16 -18.62
N THR A 57 7.28 4.65 -19.44
CA THR A 57 7.11 4.55 -20.89
C THR A 57 6.06 3.48 -21.24
N ARG A 58 6.11 2.33 -20.55
CA ARG A 58 5.18 1.22 -20.79
C ARG A 58 5.05 0.31 -19.58
N ALA A 59 3.84 -0.23 -19.38
CA ALA A 59 3.58 -1.30 -18.43
C ALA A 59 3.27 -2.60 -19.16
N TYR A 60 3.88 -3.70 -18.70
CA TYR A 60 3.59 -5.05 -19.14
C TYR A 60 2.90 -5.81 -18.02
N ALA A 61 1.90 -6.62 -18.36
CA ALA A 61 1.18 -7.46 -17.43
C ALA A 61 1.42 -8.93 -17.75
N VAL A 62 1.82 -9.72 -16.76
CA VAL A 62 2.01 -11.16 -16.90
C VAL A 62 1.04 -11.88 -16.00
N ASP A 63 0.16 -12.69 -16.57
CA ASP A 63 -0.71 -13.58 -15.80
C ASP A 63 0.10 -14.81 -15.36
N HIS A 64 0.44 -14.87 -14.07
CA HIS A 64 1.20 -15.96 -13.49
C HIS A 64 0.69 -16.28 -12.07
N PRO A 65 0.37 -17.57 -11.79
CA PRO A 65 -0.05 -18.01 -10.47
C PRO A 65 1.16 -18.15 -9.54
N LEU A 66 1.31 -17.23 -8.59
CA LEU A 66 2.47 -17.22 -7.68
C LEU A 66 2.48 -18.38 -6.67
N LEU A 67 1.29 -18.83 -6.26
CA LEU A 67 1.13 -19.91 -5.27
C LEU A 67 1.31 -21.30 -5.89
N GLU A 68 1.27 -21.39 -7.22
CA GLU A 68 1.32 -22.66 -7.95
C GLU A 68 2.54 -22.70 -8.88
N ARG A 69 3.03 -23.89 -9.16
CA ARG A 69 4.06 -24.09 -10.19
C ARG A 69 3.44 -23.95 -11.57
N CYS A 70 4.19 -23.35 -12.49
CA CYS A 70 3.72 -23.07 -13.84
C CYS A 70 4.78 -23.44 -14.88
N ALA A 71 4.66 -24.61 -15.49
CA ALA A 71 5.62 -25.12 -16.48
C ALA A 71 5.70 -24.27 -17.75
N ASP A 72 4.68 -23.46 -18.07
CA ASP A 72 4.63 -22.56 -19.23
C ASP A 72 5.11 -21.13 -18.93
N SER A 73 5.77 -20.92 -17.80
CA SER A 73 6.25 -19.59 -17.37
C SER A 73 7.01 -18.83 -18.46
N PRO A 74 7.92 -19.42 -19.26
CA PRO A 74 8.59 -18.73 -20.35
C PRO A 74 7.63 -18.20 -21.42
N ALA A 75 6.58 -18.96 -21.77
CA ALA A 75 5.59 -18.56 -22.77
C ALA A 75 4.79 -17.33 -22.35
N ARG A 76 4.60 -17.14 -21.04
CA ARG A 76 3.89 -15.99 -20.47
C ARG A 76 4.64 -14.67 -20.66
N LEU A 77 5.94 -14.71 -20.91
CA LEU A 77 6.79 -13.56 -21.21
C LEU A 77 6.83 -13.21 -22.71
N ALA A 78 6.23 -13.99 -23.59
CA ALA A 78 6.38 -13.84 -25.04
C ALA A 78 6.00 -12.46 -25.62
N HIS A 79 5.15 -11.70 -24.94
CA HIS A 79 4.74 -10.35 -25.32
C HIS A 79 5.63 -9.24 -24.75
N VAL A 80 6.61 -9.60 -23.91
CA VAL A 80 7.59 -8.65 -23.33
C VAL A 80 8.86 -8.67 -24.17
N PRO A 81 9.40 -7.52 -24.61
CA PRO A 81 10.67 -7.48 -25.34
C PRO A 81 11.79 -8.20 -24.58
N ARG A 82 12.69 -8.86 -25.30
CA ARG A 82 13.82 -9.58 -24.72
C ARG A 82 15.00 -8.67 -24.41
N GLU A 83 15.18 -7.61 -25.19
CA GLU A 83 16.37 -6.75 -25.16
C GLU A 83 16.11 -5.49 -24.35
N TRP A 84 16.90 -5.29 -23.30
CA TRP A 84 16.94 -4.14 -22.42
C TRP A 84 18.39 -3.79 -22.11
N ASP A 85 18.67 -2.52 -21.83
CA ASP A 85 19.98 -2.17 -21.27
C ASP A 85 20.07 -2.65 -19.83
N TRP A 86 18.96 -2.54 -19.07
CA TRP A 86 18.84 -3.05 -17.72
C TRP A 86 17.48 -3.75 -17.48
N VAL A 87 17.51 -4.91 -16.84
CA VAL A 87 16.37 -5.50 -16.17
C VAL A 87 16.65 -5.47 -14.66
N LEU A 88 15.75 -4.86 -13.90
CA LEU A 88 15.91 -4.60 -12.48
C LEU A 88 14.90 -5.48 -11.72
N ASP A 89 15.44 -6.49 -11.06
CA ASP A 89 14.65 -7.51 -10.40
C ASP A 89 14.06 -7.06 -9.08
N ASP A 90 12.94 -7.68 -8.76
CA ASP A 90 12.40 -7.71 -7.41
C ASP A 90 13.34 -8.46 -6.46
N GLY A 91 13.72 -7.82 -5.36
CA GLY A 91 14.60 -8.40 -4.35
C GLY A 91 14.03 -9.63 -3.65
N ARG A 92 12.71 -9.82 -3.70
CA ARG A 92 12.00 -10.96 -3.07
C ARG A 92 12.44 -12.30 -3.65
N ARG A 93 12.84 -12.34 -4.90
CA ARG A 93 13.41 -13.57 -5.50
C ARG A 93 14.67 -14.11 -4.79
N TYR A 94 15.30 -13.30 -3.95
CA TYR A 94 16.51 -13.64 -3.19
C TYR A 94 16.23 -13.89 -1.70
N GLN A 95 14.96 -13.97 -1.32
CA GLN A 95 14.53 -14.21 0.06
C GLN A 95 13.95 -15.64 0.17
N ASP A 96 14.66 -16.54 0.83
CA ASP A 96 14.28 -17.96 0.90
C ASP A 96 12.85 -18.18 1.40
N TRP A 97 12.43 -17.44 2.42
CA TRP A 97 11.07 -17.52 2.95
C TRP A 97 9.99 -17.11 1.92
N GLN A 98 10.26 -16.13 1.04
CA GLN A 98 9.36 -15.77 -0.06
C GLN A 98 9.27 -16.86 -1.11
N LEU A 99 10.42 -17.47 -1.44
CA LEU A 99 10.48 -18.56 -2.41
C LEU A 99 9.83 -19.86 -1.90
N GLU A 100 9.78 -20.04 -0.58
CA GLU A 100 9.06 -21.14 0.06
C GLU A 100 7.56 -20.89 0.03
N LEU A 101 7.12 -19.69 0.36
CA LEU A 101 5.70 -19.30 0.40
C LEU A 101 5.07 -19.22 -0.98
N PHE A 102 5.86 -18.81 -1.99
CA PHE A 102 5.40 -18.59 -3.38
C PHE A 102 6.27 -19.39 -4.36
N PRO A 103 6.03 -20.71 -4.54
CA PRO A 103 6.88 -21.54 -5.41
C PRO A 103 6.91 -21.08 -6.87
N GLY A 104 5.83 -20.48 -7.39
CA GLY A 104 5.78 -19.90 -8.74
C GLY A 104 6.71 -18.71 -8.92
N LEU A 105 7.12 -18.02 -7.85
CA LEU A 105 8.11 -16.95 -7.92
C LEU A 105 9.47 -17.50 -8.35
N ARG A 106 9.88 -18.65 -7.87
CA ARG A 106 11.13 -19.32 -8.28
C ARG A 106 11.12 -19.68 -9.77
N GLU A 107 10.01 -20.27 -10.23
CA GLU A 107 9.88 -20.66 -11.64
C GLU A 107 9.84 -19.47 -12.58
N PHE A 108 9.11 -18.42 -12.22
CA PHE A 108 9.09 -17.18 -12.99
C PHE A 108 10.47 -16.52 -13.05
N SER A 109 11.20 -16.52 -11.95
CA SER A 109 12.55 -15.97 -11.91
C SER A 109 13.48 -16.74 -12.85
N ALA A 110 13.39 -18.07 -12.91
CA ALA A 110 14.16 -18.88 -13.84
C ALA A 110 13.75 -18.59 -15.31
N ALA A 111 12.45 -18.49 -15.59
CA ALA A 111 11.95 -18.12 -16.90
C ALA A 111 12.39 -16.72 -17.33
N SER A 112 12.42 -15.79 -16.41
CA SER A 112 12.91 -14.41 -16.61
C SER A 112 14.40 -14.40 -16.94
N ASP A 113 15.23 -15.24 -16.28
CA ASP A 113 16.65 -15.41 -16.55
C ASP A 113 16.92 -15.92 -17.96
N GLU A 114 16.09 -16.84 -18.43
CA GLU A 114 16.18 -17.39 -19.78
C GLU A 114 15.65 -16.42 -20.85
N TRP A 115 14.58 -15.69 -20.53
CA TRP A 115 13.92 -14.81 -21.50
C TRP A 115 14.69 -13.55 -21.82
N PHE A 116 15.17 -12.82 -20.81
CA PHE A 116 15.82 -11.54 -21.01
C PHE A 116 17.27 -11.71 -21.44
N ALA A 117 17.65 -11.04 -22.54
CA ALA A 117 19.01 -11.05 -23.05
C ALA A 117 19.99 -10.27 -22.15
N CYS A 118 19.48 -9.29 -21.40
CA CYS A 118 20.25 -8.50 -20.43
C CYS A 118 19.50 -8.44 -19.10
N ARG A 119 20.16 -8.88 -18.02
CA ARG A 119 19.60 -8.86 -16.69
C ARG A 119 20.68 -8.71 -15.64
N ILE A 120 20.78 -7.55 -15.06
CA ILE A 120 21.98 -7.12 -14.36
C ILE A 120 21.77 -6.42 -13.03
N GLY A 121 20.57 -6.28 -12.50
CA GLY A 121 20.38 -5.49 -11.32
C GLY A 121 19.25 -5.94 -10.40
N ARG A 122 19.15 -5.26 -9.26
CA ARG A 122 18.05 -5.30 -8.32
C ARG A 122 17.46 -3.91 -8.18
N SER A 123 16.14 -3.82 -8.06
CA SER A 123 15.45 -2.55 -7.78
C SER A 123 15.28 -2.28 -6.28
N VAL A 124 15.55 -3.24 -5.41
CA VAL A 124 15.31 -3.15 -3.97
C VAL A 124 16.56 -2.80 -3.19
N SER A 125 16.43 -1.85 -2.25
CA SER A 125 17.36 -1.45 -1.19
C SER A 125 18.86 -1.49 -1.53
N GLY A 126 19.40 -0.36 -1.91
CA GLY A 126 20.84 -0.09 -1.86
C GLY A 126 21.73 -0.74 -2.93
N GLN A 127 21.18 -1.55 -3.84
CA GLN A 127 21.95 -2.24 -4.89
C GLN A 127 21.51 -1.87 -6.30
N HIS A 128 21.17 -0.60 -6.50
CA HIS A 128 20.84 -0.09 -7.83
C HIS A 128 22.10 0.01 -8.67
N ARG A 129 22.30 -0.93 -9.57
CA ARG A 129 23.45 -0.91 -10.49
C ARG A 129 23.26 0.11 -11.63
N ALA A 130 22.03 0.32 -12.08
CA ALA A 130 21.68 1.49 -12.89
C ALA A 130 21.59 2.72 -12.00
N GLY A 131 21.86 3.93 -12.52
CA GLY A 131 21.70 5.17 -11.74
C GLY A 131 20.31 5.26 -11.12
N TYR A 132 20.25 5.77 -9.90
CA TYR A 132 19.02 5.89 -9.12
C TYR A 132 19.03 7.19 -8.32
N ALA A 133 17.93 7.96 -8.39
CA ALA A 133 17.76 9.18 -7.62
C ALA A 133 16.37 9.15 -6.96
N GLN A 134 16.37 8.83 -5.67
CA GLN A 134 15.13 8.74 -4.92
C GLN A 134 14.58 10.12 -4.61
N ALA A 135 13.30 10.32 -4.90
CA ALA A 135 12.56 11.54 -4.57
C ALA A 135 11.07 11.22 -4.39
N PRO A 136 10.35 12.03 -3.61
CA PRO A 136 8.89 11.98 -3.57
C PRO A 136 8.27 12.20 -4.95
N TRP A 137 7.15 11.55 -5.20
CA TRP A 137 6.41 11.64 -6.46
C TRP A 137 4.91 11.57 -6.23
N ARG A 138 4.12 11.88 -7.26
CA ARG A 138 2.65 11.88 -7.19
C ARG A 138 2.06 11.24 -8.43
N PHE A 139 0.94 10.54 -8.25
CA PHE A 139 0.09 10.19 -9.38
C PHE A 139 -0.42 11.45 -10.06
N GLN A 140 -0.48 11.41 -11.38
CA GLN A 140 -1.18 12.44 -12.16
C GLN A 140 -2.64 11.99 -12.36
N ILE A 141 -3.48 12.33 -11.41
CA ILE A 141 -4.91 12.01 -11.50
C ILE A 141 -5.53 12.79 -12.67
N PRO A 142 -6.27 12.13 -13.59
CA PRO A 142 -6.94 12.82 -14.68
C PRO A 142 -7.88 13.90 -14.16
N ARG A 143 -7.81 15.10 -14.77
CA ARG A 143 -8.60 16.28 -14.34
C ARG A 143 -10.08 15.97 -14.20
N GLN A 144 -10.66 15.22 -15.17
CA GLN A 144 -12.06 14.84 -15.12
C GLN A 144 -12.42 14.05 -13.83
N ALA A 145 -11.53 13.15 -13.37
CA ALA A 145 -11.75 12.39 -12.15
C ALA A 145 -11.60 13.27 -10.91
N ALA A 146 -10.61 14.18 -10.91
CA ALA A 146 -10.37 15.13 -9.83
C ALA A 146 -11.55 16.12 -9.68
N ASP A 147 -12.05 16.67 -10.78
CA ASP A 147 -13.21 17.58 -10.79
C ASP A 147 -14.46 16.84 -10.25
N ALA A 148 -14.72 15.61 -10.72
CA ALA A 148 -15.84 14.78 -10.26
C ALA A 148 -15.75 14.41 -8.77
N ALA A 149 -14.54 14.16 -8.26
CA ALA A 149 -14.31 13.91 -6.82
C ALA A 149 -14.62 15.16 -5.99
N THR A 150 -14.17 16.34 -6.44
CA THR A 150 -14.44 17.62 -5.78
C THR A 150 -15.94 17.93 -5.73
N ASP A 151 -16.66 17.72 -6.85
CA ASP A 151 -18.10 17.91 -6.91
C ASP A 151 -18.87 16.94 -6.01
N THR A 152 -18.34 15.73 -5.85
CA THR A 152 -18.92 14.69 -4.98
C THR A 152 -18.74 15.04 -3.51
N LEU A 153 -17.59 15.61 -3.14
CA LEU A 153 -17.21 16.02 -1.78
C LEU A 153 -17.51 17.52 -1.56
N ASN A 154 -18.72 17.92 -1.75
CA ASN A 154 -19.14 19.34 -1.79
C ASN A 154 -19.32 20.03 -0.42
N GLY A 155 -19.12 19.32 0.71
CA GLY A 155 -19.16 19.87 2.06
C GLY A 155 -17.95 20.74 2.38
N THR A 156 -18.07 21.59 3.42
CA THR A 156 -16.97 22.45 3.91
C THR A 156 -16.21 21.87 5.10
N GLY A 157 -16.70 20.77 5.67
CA GLY A 157 -16.08 20.08 6.80
C GLY A 157 -14.89 19.21 6.42
N PRO A 158 -14.19 18.65 7.43
CA PRO A 158 -13.12 17.69 7.23
C PRO A 158 -13.55 16.48 6.42
N ARG A 159 -12.62 15.93 5.62
CA ARG A 159 -12.87 14.78 4.73
C ARG A 159 -11.85 13.69 4.99
N ILE A 160 -12.33 12.50 5.30
CA ILE A 160 -11.46 11.34 5.54
C ILE A 160 -11.88 10.21 4.60
N ALA A 161 -10.96 9.70 3.79
CA ALA A 161 -11.20 8.46 3.08
C ALA A 161 -10.89 7.27 4.01
N LEU A 162 -11.80 6.32 4.13
CA LEU A 162 -11.68 5.13 4.99
C LEU A 162 -11.68 3.86 4.16
N MET A 163 -10.61 3.07 4.26
CA MET A 163 -10.59 1.69 3.78
C MET A 163 -10.55 0.74 4.99
N PRO A 164 -11.64 0.05 5.30
CA PRO A 164 -11.76 -0.68 6.58
C PRO A 164 -10.92 -1.95 6.65
N ALA A 165 -10.52 -2.52 5.51
CA ALA A 165 -9.69 -3.72 5.43
C ALA A 165 -8.93 -3.79 4.11
N GLY A 166 -7.80 -4.48 4.10
CA GLY A 166 -7.09 -4.89 2.90
C GLY A 166 -7.61 -6.22 2.35
N SER A 167 -6.74 -6.98 1.67
CA SER A 167 -7.09 -8.22 0.96
C SER A 167 -6.64 -9.51 1.67
N SER A 168 -6.03 -9.43 2.85
CA SER A 168 -5.69 -10.59 3.69
C SER A 168 -6.94 -11.16 4.38
N GLY A 169 -6.79 -12.20 5.19
CA GLY A 169 -7.91 -12.76 5.95
C GLY A 169 -8.61 -11.71 6.83
N PRO A 170 -9.93 -11.79 7.01
CA PRO A 170 -10.71 -10.79 7.75
C PRO A 170 -10.32 -10.69 9.24
N GLU A 171 -9.67 -11.72 9.78
CA GLU A 171 -9.12 -11.74 11.14
C GLU A 171 -7.99 -10.72 11.35
N HIS A 172 -7.34 -10.27 10.29
CA HIS A 172 -6.23 -9.31 10.33
C HIS A 172 -6.68 -7.84 10.36
N TYR A 173 -7.98 -7.56 10.42
CA TYR A 173 -8.52 -6.20 10.35
C TYR A 173 -9.53 -5.93 11.46
N PRO A 174 -9.74 -4.66 11.87
CA PRO A 174 -10.75 -4.29 12.86
C PRO A 174 -12.15 -4.77 12.45
N SER A 175 -12.95 -5.16 13.42
CA SER A 175 -14.37 -5.49 13.19
C SER A 175 -15.19 -4.24 12.81
N THR A 176 -16.38 -4.45 12.27
CA THR A 176 -17.33 -3.35 12.04
C THR A 176 -17.64 -2.60 13.34
N ALA A 177 -17.79 -3.33 14.46
CA ALA A 177 -17.99 -2.72 15.77
C ALA A 177 -16.80 -1.86 16.22
N SER A 178 -15.56 -2.30 15.91
CA SER A 178 -14.35 -1.50 16.14
C SER A 178 -14.34 -0.22 15.32
N TRP A 179 -14.75 -0.30 14.05
CA TRP A 179 -14.84 0.87 13.18
C TRP A 179 -15.93 1.86 13.65
N HIS A 180 -17.06 1.39 14.18
CA HIS A 180 -18.05 2.28 14.80
C HIS A 180 -17.45 3.07 15.96
N LEU A 181 -16.63 2.46 16.83
CA LEU A 181 -15.95 3.19 17.90
C LEU A 181 -15.03 4.30 17.37
N VAL A 182 -14.32 4.01 16.27
CA VAL A 182 -13.45 5.01 15.64
C VAL A 182 -14.28 6.14 15.01
N LEU A 183 -15.34 5.81 14.28
CA LEU A 183 -16.22 6.80 13.64
C LEU A 183 -16.95 7.67 14.66
N ASP A 184 -17.43 7.10 15.76
CA ASP A 184 -18.02 7.85 16.88
C ASP A 184 -17.03 8.85 17.48
N GLY A 185 -15.78 8.41 17.73
CA GLY A 185 -14.72 9.29 18.23
C GLY A 185 -14.34 10.40 17.24
N LEU A 186 -14.32 10.13 15.95
CA LEU A 186 -14.09 11.14 14.92
C LEU A 186 -15.27 12.13 14.84
N LEU A 187 -16.52 11.65 14.91
CA LEU A 187 -17.70 12.50 14.94
C LEU A 187 -17.69 13.43 16.16
N GLU A 188 -17.34 12.91 17.34
CA GLU A 188 -17.23 13.73 18.56
C GLU A 188 -16.15 14.83 18.39
N ALA A 189 -15.04 14.50 17.75
CA ALA A 189 -13.90 15.40 17.63
C ALA A 189 -14.02 16.47 16.54
N PHE A 190 -14.66 16.14 15.41
CA PHE A 190 -14.77 17.01 14.24
C PHE A 190 -16.17 17.60 14.04
N GLY A 191 -17.17 17.05 14.72
CA GLY A 191 -18.57 17.49 14.61
C GLY A 191 -19.30 16.91 13.39
N PRO A 192 -20.55 17.35 13.19
CA PRO A 192 -21.47 16.74 12.19
C PRO A 192 -21.09 17.06 10.73
N ASP A 193 -20.21 18.00 10.49
CA ASP A 193 -19.76 18.36 9.13
C ASP A 193 -18.65 17.43 8.64
N LEU A 194 -18.13 16.51 9.46
CA LEU A 194 -17.18 15.48 9.05
C LEU A 194 -17.78 14.60 7.97
N GLN A 195 -17.02 14.39 6.89
CA GLN A 195 -17.37 13.47 5.81
C GLN A 195 -16.38 12.32 5.75
N VAL A 196 -16.86 11.11 5.88
CA VAL A 196 -16.05 9.90 5.68
C VAL A 196 -16.49 9.18 4.41
N VAL A 197 -15.54 8.95 3.49
CA VAL A 197 -15.76 8.24 2.22
C VAL A 197 -15.25 6.81 2.34
N LEU A 198 -16.13 5.83 2.19
CA LEU A 198 -15.73 4.43 2.20
C LEU A 198 -15.07 4.05 0.87
N ILE A 199 -13.83 3.54 0.95
CA ILE A 199 -13.04 3.07 -0.19
C ILE A 199 -12.93 1.54 -0.12
N GLY A 200 -12.98 0.87 -1.25
CA GLY A 200 -12.81 -0.57 -1.30
C GLY A 200 -13.37 -1.23 -2.55
N LYS A 201 -13.29 -2.55 -2.57
CA LYS A 201 -13.80 -3.42 -3.63
C LYS A 201 -14.49 -4.62 -3.03
N SER A 202 -15.72 -4.91 -3.44
CA SER A 202 -16.55 -5.94 -2.81
C SER A 202 -16.29 -7.36 -3.34
N SER A 203 -15.75 -7.49 -4.56
CA SER A 203 -15.56 -8.78 -5.24
C SER A 203 -14.18 -8.86 -5.90
N ASP A 204 -13.64 -10.08 -5.99
CA ASP A 204 -12.41 -10.45 -6.70
C ASP A 204 -12.69 -11.19 -8.04
N GLU A 205 -13.93 -11.17 -8.52
CA GLU A 205 -14.36 -11.86 -9.74
C GLU A 205 -13.55 -11.48 -10.99
N ASP A 206 -13.00 -10.28 -11.05
CA ASP A 206 -12.11 -9.84 -12.12
C ASP A 206 -10.63 -10.30 -11.92
N GLY A 207 -10.38 -11.18 -10.96
CA GLY A 207 -9.05 -11.69 -10.63
C GLY A 207 -8.17 -10.74 -9.81
N ARG A 208 -8.68 -9.56 -9.42
CA ARG A 208 -7.99 -8.60 -8.55
C ARG A 208 -8.37 -8.81 -7.08
N THR A 209 -7.51 -8.34 -6.19
CA THR A 209 -7.80 -8.42 -4.76
C THR A 209 -9.01 -7.58 -4.37
N ALA A 210 -9.88 -8.14 -3.52
CA ALA A 210 -11.01 -7.45 -2.91
C ALA A 210 -10.74 -7.10 -1.45
N THR A 211 -11.57 -6.25 -0.87
CA THR A 211 -11.57 -5.94 0.56
C THR A 211 -12.05 -7.18 1.33
N ALA A 212 -11.24 -7.71 2.22
CA ALA A 212 -11.59 -8.87 3.02
C ALA A 212 -12.83 -8.58 3.87
N GLY A 213 -13.86 -9.42 3.73
CA GLY A 213 -15.12 -9.24 4.46
C GLY A 213 -15.92 -7.99 4.04
N ALA A 214 -15.77 -7.53 2.81
CA ALA A 214 -16.41 -6.31 2.29
C ALA A 214 -17.91 -6.19 2.64
N GLY A 215 -18.68 -7.27 2.52
CA GLY A 215 -20.11 -7.28 2.85
C GLY A 215 -20.42 -6.86 4.29
N ARG A 216 -19.52 -7.13 5.25
CA ARG A 216 -19.68 -6.71 6.65
C ARG A 216 -19.47 -5.19 6.80
N TYR A 217 -18.50 -4.62 6.08
CA TYR A 217 -18.18 -3.20 6.16
C TYR A 217 -19.16 -2.30 5.44
N MET A 218 -19.99 -2.85 4.56
CA MET A 218 -21.05 -2.07 3.89
C MET A 218 -22.05 -1.43 4.86
N THR A 219 -22.20 -1.99 6.07
CA THR A 219 -23.04 -1.40 7.13
C THR A 219 -22.47 -0.10 7.70
N LEU A 220 -21.17 0.17 7.53
CA LEU A 220 -20.55 1.43 7.95
C LEU A 220 -21.13 2.65 7.23
N ARG A 221 -21.69 2.48 6.02
CA ARG A 221 -22.37 3.55 5.28
C ARG A 221 -23.62 4.09 5.99
N ASP A 222 -24.17 3.32 6.93
CA ASP A 222 -25.33 3.74 7.71
C ASP A 222 -24.94 4.67 8.88
N HIS A 223 -23.64 4.86 9.12
CA HIS A 223 -23.14 5.79 10.13
C HIS A 223 -23.30 7.25 9.66
N PRO A 224 -23.72 8.19 10.54
CA PRO A 224 -23.99 9.59 10.17
C PRO A 224 -22.85 10.31 9.42
N VAL A 225 -21.59 9.96 9.70
CA VAL A 225 -20.41 10.60 9.07
C VAL A 225 -19.99 9.94 7.75
N THR A 226 -20.66 8.87 7.30
CA THR A 226 -20.34 8.15 6.06
C THR A 226 -21.40 8.34 4.99
N PRO A 227 -21.64 9.59 4.50
CA PRO A 227 -22.70 9.87 3.54
C PRO A 227 -22.45 9.22 2.19
N MET A 228 -21.24 8.73 1.93
CA MET A 228 -20.86 8.20 0.64
C MET A 228 -20.05 6.91 0.74
N SER A 229 -20.31 5.99 -0.19
CA SER A 229 -19.48 4.83 -0.47
C SER A 229 -18.93 4.90 -1.89
N ALA A 230 -17.62 4.73 -2.02
CA ALA A 230 -16.91 4.60 -3.28
C ALA A 230 -16.52 3.14 -3.59
N TYR A 231 -17.08 2.18 -2.85
CA TYR A 231 -16.89 0.76 -3.13
C TYR A 231 -17.25 0.46 -4.59
N ASP A 232 -16.42 -0.36 -5.22
CA ASP A 232 -16.57 -0.83 -6.60
C ASP A 232 -16.53 0.27 -7.69
N ARG A 233 -16.23 1.52 -7.33
CA ARG A 233 -15.88 2.52 -8.33
C ARG A 233 -14.55 2.17 -9.00
N PRO A 234 -14.31 2.59 -10.24
CA PRO A 234 -13.02 2.48 -10.89
C PRO A 234 -11.89 2.99 -10.00
N LEU A 235 -10.72 2.31 -10.00
CA LEU A 235 -9.61 2.63 -9.11
C LEU A 235 -9.19 4.11 -9.20
N VAL A 236 -9.15 4.66 -10.42
CA VAL A 236 -8.80 6.08 -10.65
C VAL A 236 -9.78 7.04 -9.99
N GLU A 237 -11.07 6.71 -9.96
CA GLU A 237 -12.08 7.52 -9.25
C GLU A 237 -11.90 7.43 -7.73
N GLN A 238 -11.59 6.23 -7.21
CA GLN A 238 -11.29 6.08 -5.79
C GLN A 238 -10.04 6.87 -5.39
N LEU A 239 -8.99 6.85 -6.22
CA LEU A 239 -7.78 7.64 -5.98
C LEU A 239 -8.05 9.14 -6.03
N ALA A 240 -8.89 9.60 -6.95
CA ALA A 240 -9.32 11.01 -7.03
C ALA A 240 -10.06 11.45 -5.76
N LEU A 241 -10.93 10.60 -5.22
CA LEU A 241 -11.60 10.85 -3.95
C LEU A 241 -10.63 10.90 -2.78
N VAL A 242 -9.63 9.98 -2.76
CA VAL A 242 -8.58 9.99 -1.74
C VAL A 242 -7.73 11.26 -1.82
N GLU A 243 -7.33 11.68 -3.03
CA GLU A 243 -6.59 12.93 -3.24
C GLU A 243 -7.36 14.17 -2.76
N ALA A 244 -8.69 14.16 -2.89
CA ALA A 244 -9.57 15.25 -2.46
C ALA A 244 -9.90 15.21 -0.95
N CYS A 245 -9.43 14.21 -0.20
CA CYS A 245 -9.60 14.10 1.24
C CYS A 245 -8.40 14.68 2.01
N ASP A 246 -8.63 15.16 3.24
CA ASP A 246 -7.60 15.70 4.12
C ASP A 246 -6.73 14.60 4.74
N ALA A 247 -7.26 13.37 4.87
CA ALA A 247 -6.54 12.20 5.34
C ALA A 247 -7.14 10.91 4.78
N PHE A 248 -6.29 9.87 4.71
CA PHE A 248 -6.68 8.49 4.45
C PHE A 248 -6.51 7.66 5.73
N LEU A 249 -7.55 6.94 6.13
CA LEU A 249 -7.55 6.07 7.32
C LEU A 249 -7.73 4.61 6.89
N SER A 250 -6.82 3.75 7.33
CA SER A 250 -6.94 2.30 7.08
C SER A 250 -6.11 1.49 8.08
N PRO A 251 -6.28 0.17 8.18
CA PRO A 251 -5.21 -0.70 8.66
C PRO A 251 -4.00 -0.63 7.71
N HIS A 252 -2.90 -1.31 8.05
CA HIS A 252 -1.80 -1.47 7.12
C HIS A 252 -2.29 -2.15 5.83
N THR A 253 -2.32 -1.41 4.73
CA THR A 253 -2.81 -1.89 3.42
C THR A 253 -1.98 -1.33 2.29
N GLY A 254 -1.91 -2.05 1.17
CA GLY A 254 -1.27 -1.54 -0.04
C GLY A 254 -1.92 -0.26 -0.58
N PHE A 255 -3.20 -0.01 -0.28
CA PHE A 255 -3.87 1.23 -0.67
C PHE A 255 -3.37 2.44 0.12
N GLY A 256 -2.83 2.26 1.35
CA GLY A 256 -2.14 3.32 2.08
C GLY A 256 -0.92 3.86 1.33
N LEU A 257 -0.17 2.99 0.65
CA LEU A 257 0.93 3.41 -0.23
C LEU A 257 0.41 4.24 -1.41
N ALA A 258 -0.74 3.85 -1.99
CA ALA A 258 -1.38 4.60 -3.07
C ALA A 258 -1.89 5.97 -2.59
N ALA A 259 -2.42 6.07 -1.37
CA ALA A 259 -2.83 7.35 -0.77
C ALA A 259 -1.63 8.30 -0.60
N LEU A 260 -0.48 7.79 -0.13
CA LEU A 260 0.76 8.57 -0.07
C LEU A 260 1.25 9.00 -1.47
N ALA A 261 1.01 8.17 -2.49
CA ALA A 261 1.31 8.53 -3.88
C ALA A 261 0.31 9.54 -4.46
N CYS A 262 -0.91 9.66 -3.94
CA CYS A 262 -1.83 10.78 -4.20
C CYS A 262 -1.41 12.07 -3.46
N GLY A 263 -0.57 11.96 -2.43
CA GLY A 263 -0.21 13.08 -1.56
C GLY A 263 -1.09 13.23 -0.33
N THR A 264 -2.00 12.29 -0.12
CA THR A 264 -2.94 12.31 1.00
C THR A 264 -2.27 11.77 2.27
N PRO A 265 -2.29 12.51 3.38
CA PRO A 265 -1.76 12.04 4.66
C PRO A 265 -2.41 10.72 5.09
N TRP A 266 -1.61 9.78 5.59
CA TRP A 266 -2.09 8.45 5.97
C TRP A 266 -2.10 8.24 7.48
N LEU A 267 -3.28 7.92 8.03
CA LEU A 267 -3.45 7.39 9.38
C LEU A 267 -3.65 5.87 9.28
N THR A 268 -2.68 5.11 9.77
CA THR A 268 -2.75 3.66 9.73
C THR A 268 -2.93 3.04 11.11
N LEU A 269 -3.80 2.05 11.21
CA LEU A 269 -3.88 1.15 12.34
C LEU A 269 -2.94 -0.01 12.08
N SER A 270 -1.71 0.07 12.57
CA SER A 270 -0.71 -0.98 12.38
C SER A 270 -1.10 -2.24 13.14
N GLY A 271 -0.90 -3.39 12.50
CA GLY A 271 -1.12 -4.70 13.11
C GLY A 271 0.05 -5.18 13.98
N GLY A 272 1.19 -4.50 13.97
CA GLY A 272 2.39 -4.94 14.67
C GLY A 272 3.13 -6.11 14.00
N ARG A 273 2.50 -6.76 13.02
CA ARG A 273 3.12 -7.79 12.18
C ARG A 273 3.85 -7.20 10.99
N TRP A 274 3.27 -6.15 10.42
CA TRP A 274 3.86 -5.29 9.41
C TRP A 274 3.86 -3.87 9.93
N TRP A 275 4.95 -3.17 9.72
CA TRP A 275 5.07 -1.74 9.92
C TRP A 275 5.11 -1.02 8.58
N GLU A 276 4.88 0.27 8.62
CA GLU A 276 4.92 1.12 7.43
C GLU A 276 6.37 1.27 6.95
N TYR A 277 6.56 1.13 5.64
CA TYR A 277 7.87 1.09 4.99
C TYR A 277 7.97 1.97 3.74
N PHE A 278 6.94 2.77 3.46
CA PHE A 278 6.91 3.74 2.37
C PHE A 278 6.20 5.01 2.84
N PHE A 279 6.79 6.19 2.58
CA PHE A 279 6.31 7.45 3.15
C PHE A 279 6.18 8.56 2.11
N ASN A 280 6.99 8.55 1.05
CA ASN A 280 6.88 9.43 -0.12
C ASN A 280 6.85 10.94 0.20
N GLY A 281 7.48 11.37 1.30
CA GLY A 281 7.49 12.76 1.73
C GLY A 281 6.14 13.30 2.20
N VAL A 282 5.18 12.44 2.55
CA VAL A 282 3.84 12.81 3.01
C VAL A 282 3.72 12.60 4.53
N PRO A 283 3.11 13.52 5.28
CA PRO A 283 2.81 13.30 6.70
C PRO A 283 1.97 12.04 6.90
N PHE A 284 2.30 11.28 7.95
CA PHE A 284 1.56 10.07 8.29
C PHE A 284 1.55 9.85 9.80
N ARG A 285 0.63 9.03 10.26
CA ARG A 285 0.60 8.50 11.63
C ARG A 285 0.36 7.00 11.60
N SER A 286 1.20 6.26 12.31
CA SER A 286 0.99 4.83 12.56
C SER A 286 0.60 4.63 14.03
N ILE A 287 -0.55 4.01 14.24
CA ILE A 287 -1.00 3.61 15.58
C ILE A 287 -0.52 2.18 15.81
N LEU A 288 0.70 2.05 16.30
CA LEU A 288 1.30 0.77 16.66
C LEU A 288 0.56 0.18 17.89
N PRO A 289 0.25 -1.13 17.91
CA PRO A 289 -0.33 -1.78 19.07
C PRO A 289 0.66 -1.74 20.25
N ASP A 290 0.16 -1.72 21.49
CA ASP A 290 1.01 -1.88 22.67
C ASP A 290 1.61 -3.30 22.76
N GLY A 291 2.55 -3.51 23.69
CA GLY A 291 3.24 -4.80 23.83
C GLY A 291 2.31 -5.98 24.14
N ALA A 292 1.14 -5.74 24.74
CA ALA A 292 0.17 -6.78 25.03
C ALA A 292 -0.63 -7.22 23.79
N HIS A 293 -0.66 -6.38 22.76
CA HIS A 293 -1.38 -6.60 21.51
C HIS A 293 -0.42 -6.72 20.29
N ALA A 294 0.87 -6.86 20.53
CA ALA A 294 1.83 -7.02 19.43
C ALA A 294 1.77 -8.43 18.84
N SER A 295 1.87 -8.52 17.52
CA SER A 295 1.99 -9.77 16.76
C SER A 295 3.46 -10.07 16.45
N GLY A 296 3.78 -11.35 16.20
CA GLY A 296 5.10 -11.76 15.71
C GLY A 296 5.40 -11.22 14.31
N SER A 297 6.67 -11.21 13.91
CA SER A 297 7.08 -10.77 12.58
C SER A 297 6.52 -11.69 11.48
N PHE A 298 6.04 -11.09 10.39
CA PHE A 298 5.60 -11.86 9.22
C PHE A 298 6.74 -12.67 8.58
N ALA A 299 7.94 -12.13 8.55
CA ALA A 299 9.11 -12.80 7.99
C ALA A 299 9.52 -14.06 8.78
N ALA A 300 9.11 -14.19 10.04
CA ALA A 300 9.32 -15.40 10.82
C ALA A 300 8.35 -16.53 10.46
N LEU A 301 7.34 -16.28 9.61
CA LEU A 301 6.26 -17.21 9.24
C LEU A 301 5.52 -17.80 10.47
N GLU A 302 5.62 -17.15 11.61
CA GLU A 302 4.91 -17.57 12.82
C GLU A 302 3.40 -17.36 12.66
N PRO A 303 2.56 -18.29 13.14
CA PRO A 303 1.13 -18.08 13.21
C PRO A 303 0.81 -16.79 13.97
N GLU A 304 -0.09 -15.99 13.45
CA GLU A 304 -0.55 -14.81 14.17
C GLU A 304 -1.43 -15.22 15.36
N PRO A 305 -1.17 -14.70 16.57
CA PRO A 305 -2.02 -14.97 17.72
C PRO A 305 -3.44 -14.41 17.47
N LEU A 306 -4.44 -15.27 17.59
CA LEU A 306 -5.84 -14.87 17.52
C LEU A 306 -6.46 -14.83 18.90
N ALA A 307 -7.39 -13.93 19.11
CA ALA A 307 -8.19 -13.79 20.31
C ALA A 307 -9.68 -13.69 19.97
N ALA A 308 -10.53 -14.13 20.86
CA ALA A 308 -11.97 -13.98 20.73
C ALA A 308 -12.35 -12.48 20.70
N ASP A 309 -13.15 -12.07 19.71
CA ASP A 309 -13.58 -10.70 19.51
C ASP A 309 -15.04 -10.68 19.04
N GLY A 310 -15.94 -10.73 20.00
CA GLY A 310 -17.38 -10.88 19.74
C GLY A 310 -17.74 -12.30 19.31
N ASP A 311 -18.21 -12.44 18.06
CA ASP A 311 -18.63 -13.72 17.47
C ASP A 311 -17.56 -14.36 16.56
N ALA A 312 -16.37 -13.78 16.52
CA ALA A 312 -15.26 -14.22 15.69
C ALA A 312 -13.92 -14.23 16.43
N GLU A 313 -12.93 -14.90 15.86
CA GLU A 313 -11.54 -14.72 16.25
C GLU A 313 -10.89 -13.65 15.41
N ARG A 314 -9.95 -12.91 16.04
CA ARG A 314 -9.25 -11.81 15.38
C ARG A 314 -7.81 -11.71 15.91
N SER A 315 -6.91 -11.22 15.07
CA SER A 315 -5.57 -10.85 15.51
C SER A 315 -5.65 -10.00 16.78
N VAL A 316 -4.83 -10.33 17.77
CA VAL A 316 -4.78 -9.58 19.03
C VAL A 316 -4.59 -8.08 18.80
N SER A 317 -3.86 -7.72 17.74
CA SER A 317 -3.60 -6.32 17.35
C SER A 317 -4.81 -5.62 16.74
N MET A 318 -5.88 -6.34 16.38
CA MET A 318 -7.07 -5.79 15.72
C MET A 318 -8.35 -6.02 16.50
N THR A 319 -8.25 -6.51 17.74
CA THR A 319 -9.42 -6.71 18.62
C THR A 319 -10.11 -5.40 18.97
N GLN A 320 -11.41 -5.47 19.24
CA GLN A 320 -12.20 -4.33 19.68
C GLN A 320 -11.65 -3.72 20.98
N ALA A 321 -11.10 -4.54 21.87
CA ALA A 321 -10.48 -4.09 23.11
C ALA A 321 -9.29 -3.16 22.84
N ARG A 322 -8.38 -3.56 21.94
CA ARG A 322 -7.26 -2.72 21.50
C ARG A 322 -7.73 -1.45 20.82
N ILE A 323 -8.64 -1.57 19.84
CA ILE A 323 -9.12 -0.40 19.09
C ILE A 323 -9.79 0.60 20.04
N ARG A 324 -10.63 0.13 20.99
CA ARG A 324 -11.25 0.99 22.00
C ARG A 324 -10.22 1.76 22.83
N ALA A 325 -9.16 1.10 23.25
CA ALA A 325 -8.07 1.73 24.01
C ALA A 325 -7.33 2.79 23.18
N ASP A 326 -7.22 2.58 21.89
CA ASP A 326 -6.49 3.47 20.97
C ASP A 326 -7.35 4.59 20.36
N VAL A 327 -8.69 4.59 20.50
CA VAL A 327 -9.54 5.66 19.95
C VAL A 327 -9.04 7.06 20.27
N PRO A 328 -8.62 7.41 21.52
CA PRO A 328 -8.09 8.75 21.80
C PRO A 328 -6.81 9.09 21.01
N ARG A 329 -5.94 8.09 20.75
CA ARG A 329 -4.73 8.26 19.94
C ARG A 329 -5.08 8.42 18.46
N ILE A 330 -6.02 7.61 17.96
CA ILE A 330 -6.52 7.65 16.58
C ILE A 330 -7.13 9.02 16.29
N VAL A 331 -8.00 9.52 17.16
CA VAL A 331 -8.65 10.83 17.03
C VAL A 331 -7.62 11.97 17.01
N ARG A 332 -6.67 11.97 17.95
CA ARG A 332 -5.60 12.97 17.98
C ARG A 332 -4.76 12.96 16.71
N ALA A 333 -4.38 11.77 16.24
CA ALA A 333 -3.63 11.61 15.00
C ALA A 333 -4.42 12.10 13.78
N ALA A 334 -5.71 11.81 13.71
CA ALA A 334 -6.59 12.35 12.66
C ALA A 334 -6.63 13.89 12.70
N GLN A 335 -6.77 14.49 13.89
CA GLN A 335 -6.75 15.96 14.04
C GLN A 335 -5.42 16.56 13.59
N GLU A 336 -4.28 15.95 13.93
CA GLU A 336 -2.97 16.43 13.49
C GLU A 336 -2.82 16.42 11.96
N LEU A 337 -3.29 15.36 11.29
CA LEU A 337 -3.22 15.22 9.85
C LEU A 337 -4.20 16.14 9.13
N VAL A 338 -5.47 16.14 9.53
CA VAL A 338 -6.53 16.98 8.93
C VAL A 338 -6.23 18.48 9.08
N ASN A 339 -5.73 18.89 10.24
CA ASN A 339 -5.39 20.30 10.49
C ASN A 339 -4.01 20.70 9.92
N GLY A 340 -3.27 19.78 9.30
CA GLY A 340 -1.94 20.05 8.74
C GLY A 340 -0.90 20.47 9.78
N THR A 341 -1.07 20.10 11.05
CA THR A 341 -0.16 20.50 12.14
C THR A 341 1.03 19.55 12.31
N LEU A 342 1.04 18.42 11.59
CA LEU A 342 2.11 17.45 11.57
C LEU A 342 2.96 17.62 10.31
N SER A 343 4.25 17.96 10.46
CA SER A 343 5.18 17.92 9.34
C SER A 343 5.63 16.48 9.05
N TYR A 344 6.08 16.24 7.82
CA TYR A 344 6.65 14.95 7.42
C TYR A 344 7.86 14.56 8.28
N GLU A 345 8.78 15.50 8.52
CA GLU A 345 10.02 15.27 9.29
C GLU A 345 9.69 14.86 10.72
N ARG A 346 8.69 15.53 11.34
CA ARG A 346 8.24 15.17 12.70
C ARG A 346 7.58 13.81 12.70
N ALA A 347 6.73 13.51 11.72
CA ALA A 347 6.07 12.21 11.59
C ALA A 347 7.07 11.05 11.53
N ILE A 348 8.08 11.17 10.66
CA ILE A 348 9.14 10.16 10.47
C ILE A 348 9.98 10.00 11.74
N ALA A 349 10.42 11.11 12.35
CA ALA A 349 11.26 11.06 13.55
C ALA A 349 10.54 10.36 14.71
N GLU A 350 9.29 10.74 14.98
CA GLU A 350 8.48 10.14 16.04
C GLU A 350 8.18 8.66 15.75
N TYR A 351 7.87 8.31 14.50
CA TYR A 351 7.61 6.93 14.08
C TYR A 351 8.80 6.01 14.32
N TYR A 352 9.99 6.36 13.83
CA TYR A 352 11.17 5.53 14.03
C TYR A 352 11.64 5.52 15.48
N ALA A 353 11.45 6.60 16.24
CA ALA A 353 11.69 6.60 17.67
C ALA A 353 10.82 5.57 18.41
N GLU A 354 9.52 5.49 18.08
CA GLU A 354 8.62 4.49 18.64
C GLU A 354 8.96 3.08 18.12
N LEU A 355 9.17 2.90 16.82
CA LEU A 355 9.42 1.59 16.21
C LEU A 355 10.68 0.92 16.77
N ARG A 356 11.76 1.65 17.00
CA ARG A 356 13.00 1.15 17.63
C ARG A 356 12.82 0.62 19.06
N THR A 357 11.75 0.99 19.74
CA THR A 357 11.44 0.41 21.07
C THR A 357 10.80 -0.98 20.98
N ARG A 358 10.40 -1.41 19.79
CA ARG A 358 9.59 -2.61 19.55
C ARG A 358 10.23 -3.60 18.60
N VAL A 359 11.07 -3.13 17.71
CA VAL A 359 11.67 -3.90 16.61
C VAL A 359 13.17 -3.69 16.62
N GLU A 360 13.91 -4.78 16.48
CA GLU A 360 15.37 -4.74 16.36
C GLU A 360 15.78 -3.87 15.16
N PRO A 361 16.75 -2.94 15.32
CA PRO A 361 17.15 -2.02 14.26
C PRO A 361 17.49 -2.70 12.93
N ALA A 362 18.13 -3.88 12.98
CA ALA A 362 18.49 -4.64 11.76
C ALA A 362 17.28 -5.17 10.97
N ALA A 363 16.09 -5.22 11.58
CA ALA A 363 14.85 -5.64 10.93
C ALA A 363 14.03 -4.46 10.39
N ILE A 364 14.42 -3.21 10.68
CA ILE A 364 13.72 -2.02 10.21
C ILE A 364 14.26 -1.62 8.84
N TRP A 365 13.36 -1.43 7.89
CA TRP A 365 13.69 -0.99 6.54
C TRP A 365 12.57 -0.15 5.94
N SER A 366 12.85 0.58 4.87
CA SER A 366 11.85 1.27 4.04
C SER A 366 12.29 1.28 2.58
N ILE A 367 11.33 1.24 1.65
CA ILE A 367 11.64 1.22 0.21
C ILE A 367 12.19 2.55 -0.28
N ASP A 368 11.90 3.62 0.42
CA ASP A 368 12.40 4.96 0.17
C ASP A 368 13.69 5.28 0.98
N ASN A 369 14.32 4.28 1.59
CA ASN A 369 15.56 4.37 2.37
C ASN A 369 15.56 5.43 3.50
N VAL A 370 14.41 5.96 3.86
CA VAL A 370 14.29 7.01 4.90
C VAL A 370 14.79 6.49 6.26
N HIS A 371 14.60 5.21 6.54
CA HIS A 371 15.06 4.56 7.77
C HIS A 371 16.56 4.77 8.05
N VAL A 372 17.40 4.87 7.01
CA VAL A 372 18.87 5.00 7.17
C VAL A 372 19.26 6.26 7.95
N ALA A 373 18.45 7.31 7.89
CA ALA A 373 18.71 8.56 8.62
C ALA A 373 18.31 8.48 10.11
N TYR A 374 17.61 7.42 10.53
CA TYR A 374 17.02 7.30 11.88
C TYR A 374 17.47 6.05 12.65
N LEU A 375 18.25 5.17 12.04
CA LEU A 375 18.85 3.98 12.64
C LEU A 375 20.35 4.16 12.85
#